data_c392db68f40cc4d53d94cd0636842401
#
_entry.id   c392db68f40cc4d53d94cd0636842401
#
_cell.length_a   1.000
_cell.length_b   1.000
_cell.length_c   1.000
_cell.angle_alpha   90.00
_cell.angle_beta   90.00
_cell.angle_gamma   90.00
#
_symmetry.space_group_name_H-M   'P 1'
#
loop_
_entity.id
_entity.type
_entity.pdbx_description
1 polymer ?
#
loop_
_entity_poly.entity_id
_entity_poly.type
_entity_poly.pdbx_seq_one_letter_code
_entity_poly.pdbx_strand_id
1 'polypeptide(L)'
;HRDLHSFPTRRSSDLVMPLPDSMDYLTGAIFPMNYGTSIHALKQRADLKSGETLLVMGAGGGLGLTAIHVAKAMGAKIIAAASTEEKLELCSQQGADSTVLYPRDNMDTDSQKEFSNALKQLTEKKGVDVIFDPVGGAYSEPALRAIAWKGRYLVIGFTSSIPSIPLNLALLKGCQIVGVFWGNFCMREPAVNAANFQELFGMFEAGKIKPFVVDTFPLEKTATAIEMLANREALGKIAITIRD
;
A
#
# COMPACT_ATOMS: atom_id res chain seq x y z
N HIS A 1 24.24 33.88 15.53
CA HIS A 1 23.91 32.54 16.04
C HIS A 1 22.44 32.28 15.74
N ARG A 2 22.15 31.52 14.69
CA ARG A 2 20.82 30.91 14.51
C ARG A 2 20.83 29.66 15.38
N ASP A 3 20.02 29.67 16.42
CA ASP A 3 19.71 28.48 17.18
C ASP A 3 19.09 27.47 16.20
N LEU A 4 19.89 26.50 15.80
CA LEU A 4 19.41 25.25 15.25
C LEU A 4 18.62 24.60 16.39
N HIS A 5 17.31 24.78 16.39
CA HIS A 5 16.43 24.05 17.28
C HIS A 5 16.77 22.57 17.07
N SER A 6 17.51 22.03 18.03
CA SER A 6 17.77 20.62 18.12
C SER A 6 16.40 19.93 18.11
N PHE A 7 16.11 19.19 17.05
CA PHE A 7 15.03 18.20 17.11
C PHE A 7 15.26 17.43 18.42
N PRO A 8 14.23 17.23 19.24
CA PRO A 8 14.37 16.45 20.45
C PRO A 8 15.02 15.12 20.01
N THR A 9 16.27 14.93 20.44
CA THR A 9 16.98 13.67 20.19
C THR A 9 16.23 12.60 20.95
N ARG A 10 15.31 11.91 20.26
CA ARG A 10 14.71 10.71 20.78
C ARG A 10 15.84 9.74 21.05
N ARG A 11 15.88 9.15 22.23
CA ARG A 11 16.83 8.08 22.54
C ARG A 11 16.60 6.98 21.49
N SER A 12 17.67 6.36 21.02
CA SER A 12 17.55 5.24 20.07
C SER A 12 16.61 4.14 20.57
N SER A 13 16.51 3.96 21.89
CA SER A 13 15.53 3.07 22.55
C SER A 13 14.06 3.40 22.24
N ASP A 14 13.73 4.68 21.99
CA ASP A 14 12.35 5.10 21.72
C ASP A 14 11.90 4.73 20.30
N LEU A 15 12.83 4.30 19.45
CA LEU A 15 12.62 3.87 18.08
C LEU A 15 12.67 2.35 17.93
N VAL A 16 13.04 1.63 19.00
CA VAL A 16 13.10 0.16 19.00
C VAL A 16 11.73 -0.42 19.37
N MET A 17 11.30 -1.37 18.61
CA MET A 17 10.06 -2.09 18.84
C MET A 17 10.36 -3.58 19.01
N PRO A 18 9.98 -4.20 20.13
CA PRO A 18 10.15 -5.63 20.31
C PRO A 18 9.33 -6.39 19.25
N LEU A 19 9.94 -7.39 18.63
CA LEU A 19 9.23 -8.33 17.75
C LEU A 19 8.58 -9.42 18.60
N PRO A 20 7.43 -9.97 18.17
CA PRO A 20 6.90 -11.20 18.75
C PRO A 20 7.90 -12.35 18.66
N ASP A 21 7.95 -13.23 19.65
CA ASP A 21 8.85 -14.40 19.63
C ASP A 21 8.60 -15.34 18.43
N SER A 22 7.37 -15.34 17.91
CA SER A 22 6.97 -16.09 16.72
C SER A 22 7.44 -15.47 15.38
N MET A 23 7.99 -14.25 15.39
CA MET A 23 8.40 -13.54 14.18
C MET A 23 9.92 -13.64 13.99
N ASP A 24 10.36 -14.28 12.91
CA ASP A 24 11.77 -14.34 12.55
C ASP A 24 12.32 -12.96 12.10
N TYR A 25 13.64 -12.85 12.08
CA TYR A 25 14.30 -11.58 11.72
C TYR A 25 14.04 -11.15 10.27
N LEU A 26 13.89 -12.11 9.35
CA LEU A 26 13.60 -11.82 7.95
C LEU A 26 12.22 -11.15 7.81
N THR A 27 11.23 -11.73 8.44
CA THR A 27 9.87 -11.16 8.53
C THR A 27 9.90 -9.80 9.24
N GLY A 28 10.60 -9.71 10.37
CA GLY A 28 10.74 -8.46 11.12
C GLY A 28 11.37 -7.33 10.31
N ALA A 29 12.34 -7.62 9.44
CA ALA A 29 13.00 -6.61 8.61
C ALA A 29 12.07 -5.98 7.56
N ILE A 30 11.11 -6.74 7.01
CA ILE A 30 10.19 -6.24 5.98
C ILE A 30 8.89 -5.67 6.54
N PHE A 31 8.60 -5.94 7.81
CA PHE A 31 7.30 -5.71 8.42
C PHE A 31 6.99 -4.23 8.68
N PRO A 32 7.83 -3.44 9.38
CA PRO A 32 7.43 -2.16 9.95
C PRO A 32 6.93 -1.14 8.93
N MET A 33 7.71 -0.87 7.89
CA MET A 33 7.41 0.21 6.96
C MET A 33 6.12 -0.05 6.18
N ASN A 34 5.97 -1.24 5.61
CA ASN A 34 4.86 -1.54 4.72
C ASN A 34 3.56 -1.79 5.50
N TYR A 35 3.61 -2.60 6.55
CA TYR A 35 2.43 -2.85 7.38
C TYR A 35 2.03 -1.61 8.18
N GLY A 36 2.99 -0.85 8.72
CA GLY A 36 2.72 0.42 9.39
C GLY A 36 2.07 1.44 8.48
N THR A 37 2.54 1.57 7.23
CA THR A 37 1.89 2.42 6.22
C THR A 37 0.50 1.93 5.89
N SER A 38 0.32 0.63 5.67
CA SER A 38 -0.97 0.05 5.27
C SER A 38 -2.02 0.20 6.37
N ILE A 39 -1.70 -0.12 7.62
CA ILE A 39 -2.68 0.03 8.71
C ILE A 39 -3.02 1.50 8.96
N HIS A 40 -2.03 2.40 8.93
CA HIS A 40 -2.29 3.83 9.04
C HIS A 40 -3.20 4.34 7.92
N ALA A 41 -2.92 3.97 6.69
CA ALA A 41 -3.72 4.33 5.53
C ALA A 41 -5.17 3.86 5.65
N LEU A 42 -5.36 2.58 5.98
CA LEU A 42 -6.68 1.95 5.96
C LEU A 42 -7.50 2.27 7.22
N LYS A 43 -6.86 2.28 8.40
CA LYS A 43 -7.55 2.51 9.66
C LYS A 43 -7.76 3.99 9.98
N GLN A 44 -6.67 4.80 10.05
CA GLN A 44 -6.79 6.19 10.46
C GLN A 44 -7.18 7.13 9.31
N ARG A 45 -6.68 6.88 8.08
CA ARG A 45 -6.91 7.82 6.99
C ARG A 45 -8.17 7.50 6.19
N ALA A 46 -8.42 6.23 5.89
CA ALA A 46 -9.63 5.80 5.17
C ALA A 46 -10.81 5.52 6.09
N ASP A 47 -10.57 5.18 7.36
CA ASP A 47 -11.60 4.63 8.25
C ASP A 47 -12.35 3.47 7.56
N LEU A 48 -11.57 2.54 6.97
CA LEU A 48 -12.08 1.42 6.17
C LEU A 48 -13.00 0.53 7.00
N LYS A 49 -14.19 0.26 6.49
CA LYS A 49 -15.19 -0.58 7.15
C LYS A 49 -15.25 -1.97 6.51
N SER A 50 -15.61 -2.95 7.32
CA SER A 50 -15.91 -4.30 6.82
C SER A 50 -17.00 -4.26 5.74
N GLY A 51 -16.79 -4.99 4.65
CA GLY A 51 -17.69 -5.03 3.50
C GLY A 51 -17.49 -3.93 2.45
N GLU A 52 -16.72 -2.87 2.74
CA GLU A 52 -16.34 -1.87 1.73
C GLU A 52 -15.39 -2.46 0.68
N THR A 53 -15.41 -1.89 -0.51
CA THR A 53 -14.55 -2.28 -1.63
C THR A 53 -13.31 -1.40 -1.69
N LEU A 54 -12.13 -2.01 -1.51
CA LEU A 54 -10.83 -1.38 -1.63
C LEU A 54 -10.20 -1.70 -2.99
N LEU A 55 -9.84 -0.67 -3.75
CA LEU A 55 -8.92 -0.80 -4.89
C LEU A 55 -7.49 -0.58 -4.41
N VAL A 56 -6.61 -1.54 -4.68
CA VAL A 56 -5.16 -1.42 -4.43
C VAL A 56 -4.44 -1.25 -5.76
N MET A 57 -3.87 -0.06 -5.99
CA MET A 57 -3.02 0.23 -7.13
C MET A 57 -1.60 -0.28 -6.87
N GLY A 58 -0.91 -0.78 -7.91
CA GLY A 58 0.43 -1.36 -7.75
C GLY A 58 0.44 -2.57 -6.80
N ALA A 59 -0.63 -3.34 -6.83
CA ALA A 59 -0.95 -4.37 -5.84
C ALA A 59 0.11 -5.46 -5.69
N GLY A 60 0.81 -5.83 -6.78
CA GLY A 60 1.88 -6.84 -6.77
C GLY A 60 3.21 -6.37 -6.17
N GLY A 61 3.32 -5.12 -5.74
CA GLY A 61 4.47 -4.61 -5.01
C GLY A 61 4.38 -4.87 -3.51
N GLY A 62 5.51 -4.73 -2.78
CA GLY A 62 5.55 -5.03 -1.35
C GLY A 62 4.55 -4.22 -0.50
N LEU A 63 4.30 -2.96 -0.84
CA LEU A 63 3.31 -2.15 -0.13
C LEU A 63 1.86 -2.54 -0.52
N GLY A 64 1.63 -2.87 -1.80
CA GLY A 64 0.33 -3.34 -2.26
C GLY A 64 -0.11 -4.66 -1.61
N LEU A 65 0.81 -5.63 -1.52
CA LEU A 65 0.53 -6.91 -0.85
C LEU A 65 0.19 -6.73 0.62
N THR A 66 0.90 -5.83 1.33
CA THR A 66 0.56 -5.57 2.74
C THR A 66 -0.79 -4.87 2.91
N ALA A 67 -1.17 -4.00 1.95
CA ALA A 67 -2.50 -3.41 1.94
C ALA A 67 -3.60 -4.48 1.74
N ILE A 68 -3.37 -5.45 0.84
CA ILE A 68 -4.28 -6.60 0.66
C ILE A 68 -4.44 -7.36 1.97
N HIS A 69 -3.33 -7.74 2.63
CA HIS A 69 -3.37 -8.50 3.89
C HIS A 69 -4.15 -7.76 4.99
N VAL A 70 -3.83 -6.48 5.22
CA VAL A 70 -4.48 -5.67 6.26
C VAL A 70 -5.97 -5.47 5.94
N ALA A 71 -6.31 -5.13 4.70
CA ALA A 71 -7.69 -4.92 4.29
C ALA A 71 -8.52 -6.21 4.40
N LYS A 72 -7.94 -7.37 4.05
CA LYS A 72 -8.59 -8.67 4.22
C LYS A 72 -8.87 -8.96 5.68
N ALA A 73 -7.88 -8.70 6.56
CA ALA A 73 -8.05 -8.86 8.00
C ALA A 73 -9.12 -7.91 8.59
N MET A 74 -9.33 -6.74 7.97
CA MET A 74 -10.40 -5.79 8.31
C MET A 74 -11.76 -6.15 7.69
N GLY A 75 -11.84 -7.18 6.85
CA GLY A 75 -13.09 -7.66 6.24
C GLY A 75 -13.53 -6.88 5.00
N ALA A 76 -12.64 -6.17 4.33
CA ALA A 76 -12.94 -5.49 3.07
C ALA A 76 -12.97 -6.47 1.88
N LYS A 77 -13.66 -6.05 0.80
CA LYS A 77 -13.57 -6.66 -0.53
C LYS A 77 -12.42 -6.00 -1.28
N ILE A 78 -11.56 -6.77 -1.93
CA ILE A 78 -10.31 -6.27 -2.48
C ILE A 78 -10.25 -6.45 -4.00
N ILE A 79 -10.09 -5.35 -4.71
CA ILE A 79 -9.74 -5.33 -6.13
C ILE A 79 -8.26 -4.98 -6.23
N ALA A 80 -7.42 -5.92 -6.70
CA ALA A 80 -6.01 -5.70 -6.93
C ALA A 80 -5.76 -5.25 -8.37
N ALA A 81 -5.06 -4.14 -8.55
CA ALA A 81 -4.67 -3.64 -9.86
C ALA A 81 -3.14 -3.68 -10.03
N ALA A 82 -2.66 -4.32 -11.09
CA ALA A 82 -1.24 -4.47 -11.39
C ALA A 82 -0.97 -4.48 -12.90
N SER A 83 0.31 -4.43 -13.28
CA SER A 83 0.75 -4.27 -14.67
C SER A 83 1.14 -5.57 -15.37
N THR A 84 1.06 -6.72 -14.70
CA THR A 84 1.33 -8.03 -15.29
C THR A 84 0.39 -9.08 -14.69
N GLU A 85 0.05 -10.10 -15.47
CA GLU A 85 -0.78 -11.23 -15.03
C GLU A 85 -0.14 -11.98 -13.85
N GLU A 86 1.17 -12.15 -13.87
CA GLU A 86 1.92 -12.81 -12.78
C GLU A 86 1.72 -12.07 -11.44
N LYS A 87 1.75 -10.73 -11.45
CA LYS A 87 1.47 -9.92 -10.26
C LYS A 87 0.02 -10.04 -9.81
N LEU A 88 -0.92 -10.15 -10.74
CA LEU A 88 -2.33 -10.33 -10.43
C LEU A 88 -2.61 -11.71 -9.84
N GLU A 89 -1.96 -12.75 -10.36
CA GLU A 89 -2.04 -14.10 -9.80
C GLU A 89 -1.51 -14.13 -8.36
N LEU A 90 -0.35 -13.52 -8.12
CA LEU A 90 0.19 -13.36 -6.76
C LEU A 90 -0.81 -12.64 -5.85
N CYS A 91 -1.42 -11.53 -6.31
CA CYS A 91 -2.41 -10.80 -5.52
C CYS A 91 -3.62 -11.68 -5.15
N SER A 92 -4.09 -12.51 -6.08
CA SER A 92 -5.20 -13.46 -5.85
C SER A 92 -4.81 -14.49 -4.79
N GLN A 93 -3.61 -15.07 -4.88
CA GLN A 93 -3.06 -15.99 -3.88
C GLN A 93 -2.91 -15.34 -2.49
N GLN A 94 -2.65 -14.02 -2.45
CA GLN A 94 -2.50 -13.25 -1.23
C GLN A 94 -3.83 -12.67 -0.69
N GLY A 95 -4.96 -12.99 -1.33
CA GLY A 95 -6.29 -12.71 -0.81
C GLY A 95 -7.09 -11.61 -1.49
N ALA A 96 -6.68 -11.14 -2.68
CA ALA A 96 -7.51 -10.28 -3.49
C ALA A 96 -8.74 -11.03 -4.02
N ASP A 97 -9.93 -10.42 -3.97
CA ASP A 97 -11.19 -11.01 -4.40
C ASP A 97 -11.41 -10.86 -5.91
N SER A 98 -10.82 -9.83 -6.52
CA SER A 98 -10.84 -9.56 -7.96
C SER A 98 -9.54 -8.87 -8.39
N THR A 99 -9.23 -8.97 -9.68
CA THR A 99 -8.02 -8.38 -10.26
C THR A 99 -8.33 -7.56 -11.51
N VAL A 100 -7.52 -6.54 -11.77
CA VAL A 100 -7.57 -5.71 -12.99
C VAL A 100 -6.16 -5.45 -13.51
N LEU A 101 -5.94 -5.81 -14.76
CA LEU A 101 -4.71 -5.47 -15.46
C LEU A 101 -4.76 -4.01 -15.94
N TYR A 102 -3.64 -3.31 -15.86
CA TYR A 102 -3.43 -2.02 -16.51
C TYR A 102 -2.08 -1.98 -17.25
N PRO A 103 -1.94 -1.18 -18.33
CA PRO A 103 -0.69 -1.09 -19.07
C PRO A 103 0.47 -0.58 -18.22
N ARG A 104 1.65 -1.15 -18.37
CA ARG A 104 2.85 -0.80 -17.61
C ARG A 104 3.39 0.59 -17.94
N ASP A 105 3.49 0.92 -19.23
CA ASP A 105 4.28 2.05 -19.73
C ASP A 105 3.46 3.09 -20.50
N ASN A 106 2.29 2.75 -20.98
CA ASN A 106 1.44 3.64 -21.77
C ASN A 106 -0.01 3.62 -21.25
N MET A 107 -0.31 4.52 -20.33
CA MET A 107 -1.67 4.75 -19.84
C MET A 107 -2.32 5.86 -20.68
N ASP A 108 -2.54 5.59 -21.98
CA ASP A 108 -3.20 6.53 -22.88
C ASP A 108 -4.70 6.69 -22.58
N THR A 109 -5.36 7.55 -23.32
CA THR A 109 -6.78 7.88 -23.08
C THR A 109 -7.70 6.67 -23.17
N ASP A 110 -7.43 5.73 -24.07
CA ASP A 110 -8.29 4.55 -24.27
C ASP A 110 -8.03 3.52 -23.17
N SER A 111 -6.76 3.27 -22.82
CA SER A 111 -6.39 2.46 -21.65
C SER A 111 -6.97 3.00 -20.34
N GLN A 112 -7.00 4.32 -20.16
CA GLN A 112 -7.65 4.96 -19.00
C GLN A 112 -9.15 4.69 -18.95
N LYS A 113 -9.84 4.76 -20.08
CA LYS A 113 -11.28 4.45 -20.17
C LYS A 113 -11.56 2.98 -19.89
N GLU A 114 -10.75 2.08 -20.50
CA GLU A 114 -10.86 0.64 -20.29
C GLU A 114 -10.67 0.28 -18.81
N PHE A 115 -9.62 0.77 -18.18
CA PHE A 115 -9.35 0.55 -16.75
C PHE A 115 -10.48 1.06 -15.86
N SER A 116 -10.93 2.31 -16.07
CA SER A 116 -12.05 2.87 -15.32
C SER A 116 -13.36 2.08 -15.51
N ASN A 117 -13.61 1.59 -16.72
CA ASN A 117 -14.81 0.80 -17.02
C ASN A 117 -14.73 -0.59 -16.39
N ALA A 118 -13.58 -1.25 -16.43
CA ALA A 118 -13.36 -2.53 -15.75
C ALA A 118 -13.66 -2.43 -14.25
N LEU A 119 -13.16 -1.39 -13.57
CA LEU A 119 -13.45 -1.14 -12.16
C LEU A 119 -14.94 -0.92 -11.90
N LYS A 120 -15.64 -0.17 -12.77
CA LYS A 120 -17.08 0.06 -12.65
C LYS A 120 -17.89 -1.22 -12.86
N GLN A 121 -17.45 -2.11 -13.75
CA GLN A 121 -18.09 -3.41 -13.96
C GLN A 121 -17.95 -4.31 -12.74
N LEU A 122 -16.72 -4.43 -12.18
CA LEU A 122 -16.47 -5.23 -10.98
C LEU A 122 -17.25 -4.76 -9.76
N THR A 123 -17.63 -3.49 -9.71
CA THR A 123 -18.40 -2.89 -8.62
C THR A 123 -19.89 -2.69 -8.94
N GLU A 124 -20.40 -3.33 -9.98
CA GLU A 124 -21.80 -3.16 -10.42
C GLU A 124 -22.19 -1.68 -10.60
N LYS A 125 -21.25 -0.86 -11.06
CA LYS A 125 -21.36 0.60 -11.22
C LYS A 125 -21.51 1.41 -9.93
N LYS A 126 -21.41 0.78 -8.75
CA LYS A 126 -21.39 1.49 -7.45
C LYS A 126 -20.09 2.27 -7.23
N GLY A 127 -19.01 1.79 -7.84
CA GLY A 127 -17.64 2.32 -7.66
C GLY A 127 -16.93 1.69 -6.45
N VAL A 128 -15.65 2.04 -6.27
CA VAL A 128 -14.82 1.57 -5.17
C VAL A 128 -14.89 2.55 -4.00
N ASP A 129 -15.05 2.05 -2.78
CA ASP A 129 -15.20 2.90 -1.58
C ASP A 129 -13.88 3.55 -1.18
N VAL A 130 -12.77 2.82 -1.33
CA VAL A 130 -11.44 3.29 -1.00
C VAL A 130 -10.47 2.96 -2.13
N ILE A 131 -9.60 3.91 -2.48
CA ILE A 131 -8.49 3.71 -3.41
C ILE A 131 -7.19 3.89 -2.64
N PHE A 132 -6.34 2.87 -2.65
CA PHE A 132 -5.00 2.87 -2.09
C PHE A 132 -4.00 3.07 -3.22
N ASP A 133 -3.46 4.30 -3.39
CA ASP A 133 -2.61 4.63 -4.55
C ASP A 133 -1.17 5.01 -4.15
N PRO A 134 -0.22 4.07 -4.26
CA PRO A 134 1.21 4.35 -4.20
C PRO A 134 1.83 4.63 -5.58
N VAL A 135 1.05 4.57 -6.68
CA VAL A 135 1.55 4.62 -8.06
C VAL A 135 1.57 6.05 -8.61
N GLY A 136 0.44 6.75 -8.52
CA GLY A 136 0.32 8.11 -9.06
C GLY A 136 0.26 8.16 -10.58
N GLY A 137 0.70 9.28 -11.15
CA GLY A 137 0.81 9.50 -12.59
C GLY A 137 -0.52 9.40 -13.33
N ALA A 138 -0.47 8.90 -14.55
CA ALA A 138 -1.65 8.76 -15.43
C ALA A 138 -2.67 7.71 -14.95
N TYR A 139 -2.33 6.94 -13.94
CA TYR A 139 -3.22 5.90 -13.36
C TYR A 139 -4.22 6.48 -12.34
N SER A 140 -3.92 7.62 -11.74
CA SER A 140 -4.72 8.23 -10.67
C SER A 140 -6.08 8.71 -11.15
N GLU A 141 -6.15 9.40 -12.28
CA GLU A 141 -7.42 9.93 -12.79
C GLU A 141 -8.43 8.82 -13.12
N PRO A 142 -8.10 7.77 -13.90
CA PRO A 142 -9.05 6.70 -14.20
C PRO A 142 -9.49 5.92 -12.97
N ALA A 143 -8.63 5.74 -11.97
CA ALA A 143 -9.02 5.17 -10.69
C ALA A 143 -10.02 6.08 -9.96
N LEU A 144 -9.75 7.40 -9.88
CA LEU A 144 -10.66 8.37 -9.28
C LEU A 144 -12.02 8.45 -10.01
N ARG A 145 -12.05 8.27 -11.34
CA ARG A 145 -13.30 8.18 -12.11
C ARG A 145 -14.18 6.98 -11.73
N ALA A 146 -13.58 5.93 -11.16
CA ALA A 146 -14.28 4.74 -10.69
C ALA A 146 -14.60 4.76 -9.18
N ILE A 147 -14.30 5.86 -8.46
CA ILE A 147 -14.59 5.97 -7.04
C ILE A 147 -16.10 6.02 -6.78
N ALA A 148 -16.55 5.45 -5.68
CA ALA A 148 -17.93 5.52 -5.21
C ALA A 148 -18.29 6.91 -4.68
N TRP A 149 -19.57 7.17 -4.53
CA TRP A 149 -20.07 8.36 -3.84
C TRP A 149 -19.54 8.39 -2.39
N LYS A 150 -18.93 9.51 -1.98
CA LYS A 150 -18.25 9.68 -0.68
C LYS A 150 -17.04 8.76 -0.46
N GLY A 151 -16.48 8.18 -1.52
CA GLY A 151 -15.27 7.38 -1.43
C GLY A 151 -14.05 8.16 -0.98
N ARG A 152 -12.98 7.44 -0.60
CA ARG A 152 -11.71 8.02 -0.13
C ARG A 152 -10.58 7.59 -1.05
N TYR A 153 -9.93 8.57 -1.67
CA TYR A 153 -8.73 8.35 -2.48
C TYR A 153 -7.49 8.63 -1.64
N LEU A 154 -6.72 7.60 -1.32
CA LEU A 154 -5.53 7.69 -0.47
C LEU A 154 -4.30 7.95 -1.34
N VAL A 155 -3.69 9.11 -1.14
CA VAL A 155 -2.43 9.50 -1.77
C VAL A 155 -1.28 9.00 -0.90
N ILE A 156 -0.56 7.95 -1.34
CA ILE A 156 0.46 7.25 -0.54
C ILE A 156 1.85 7.46 -1.11
N GLY A 157 1.97 7.49 -2.44
CA GLY A 157 3.25 7.64 -3.10
C GLY A 157 3.11 7.91 -4.60
N PHE A 158 4.25 8.01 -5.28
CA PHE A 158 4.33 8.42 -6.69
C PHE A 158 5.41 7.62 -7.43
N THR A 159 5.29 6.28 -7.40
CA THR A 159 6.29 5.42 -8.08
C THR A 159 6.29 5.57 -9.61
N SER A 160 5.22 6.12 -10.19
CA SER A 160 5.19 6.54 -11.59
C SER A 160 5.56 8.02 -11.71
N SER A 161 4.69 8.92 -11.28
CA SER A 161 4.92 10.37 -11.23
C SER A 161 3.86 11.04 -10.35
N ILE A 162 4.04 12.33 -10.03
CA ILE A 162 3.00 13.12 -9.35
C ILE A 162 1.83 13.31 -10.30
N PRO A 163 0.60 12.90 -9.93
CA PRO A 163 -0.56 13.01 -10.81
C PRO A 163 -1.07 14.44 -10.91
N SER A 164 -1.60 14.79 -12.09
CA SER A 164 -2.45 15.97 -12.27
C SER A 164 -3.89 15.48 -12.44
N ILE A 165 -4.75 15.69 -11.44
CA ILE A 165 -6.14 15.23 -11.48
C ILE A 165 -7.10 16.40 -11.56
N PRO A 166 -8.18 16.30 -12.36
CA PRO A 166 -9.21 17.32 -12.43
C PRO A 166 -10.01 17.38 -11.12
N LEU A 167 -9.91 18.48 -10.37
CA LEU A 167 -10.57 18.63 -9.07
C LEU A 167 -12.12 18.57 -9.14
N ASN A 168 -12.70 18.83 -10.31
CA ASN A 168 -14.14 18.67 -10.51
C ASN A 168 -14.60 17.22 -10.27
N LEU A 169 -13.73 16.21 -10.40
CA LEU A 169 -14.07 14.83 -10.04
C LEU A 169 -14.37 14.68 -8.56
N ALA A 170 -13.62 15.35 -7.69
CA ALA A 170 -13.90 15.35 -6.25
C ALA A 170 -15.27 15.94 -5.93
N LEU A 171 -15.65 17.06 -6.60
CA LEU A 171 -16.97 17.67 -6.49
C LEU A 171 -18.08 16.70 -6.97
N LEU A 172 -17.94 16.17 -8.19
CA LEU A 172 -18.97 15.32 -8.82
C LEU A 172 -19.20 13.99 -8.09
N LYS A 173 -18.16 13.47 -7.43
CA LYS A 173 -18.21 12.22 -6.67
C LYS A 173 -18.48 12.44 -5.17
N GLY A 174 -18.44 13.69 -4.70
CA GLY A 174 -18.49 13.99 -3.28
C GLY A 174 -17.42 13.24 -2.48
N CYS A 175 -16.31 12.87 -3.13
CA CYS A 175 -15.25 12.04 -2.54
C CYS A 175 -14.20 12.89 -1.83
N GLN A 176 -13.34 12.22 -1.08
CA GLN A 176 -12.21 12.82 -0.38
C GLN A 176 -10.89 12.41 -1.05
N ILE A 177 -9.94 13.33 -1.13
CA ILE A 177 -8.54 13.07 -1.48
C ILE A 177 -7.74 13.21 -0.19
N VAL A 178 -7.13 12.12 0.27
CA VAL A 178 -6.58 11.98 1.63
C VAL A 178 -5.10 11.64 1.55
N GLY A 179 -4.23 12.50 2.08
CA GLY A 179 -2.80 12.24 2.16
C GLY A 179 -2.47 11.18 3.24
N VAL A 180 -1.51 10.31 2.92
CA VAL A 180 -0.99 9.30 3.84
C VAL A 180 0.52 9.48 3.98
N PHE A 181 0.97 9.94 5.14
CA PHE A 181 2.40 10.11 5.42
C PHE A 181 2.77 9.43 6.74
N TRP A 182 2.96 8.11 6.69
CA TRP A 182 3.23 7.30 7.86
C TRP A 182 4.48 7.75 8.65
N GLY A 183 5.57 8.13 7.99
CA GLY A 183 6.77 8.59 8.69
C GLY A 183 6.51 9.81 9.58
N ASN A 184 5.70 10.78 9.11
CA ASN A 184 5.33 11.94 9.92
C ASN A 184 4.31 11.56 11.02
N PHE A 185 3.41 10.64 10.72
CA PHE A 185 2.46 10.09 11.71
C PHE A 185 3.20 9.42 12.89
N CYS A 186 4.24 8.63 12.64
CA CYS A 186 5.05 8.01 13.69
C CYS A 186 5.64 9.04 14.66
N MET A 187 6.05 10.20 14.14
CA MET A 187 6.62 11.27 14.95
C MET A 187 5.55 12.05 15.73
N ARG A 188 4.38 12.28 15.13
CA ARG A 188 3.32 13.11 15.72
C ARG A 188 2.42 12.35 16.67
N GLU A 189 2.17 11.09 16.36
CA GLU A 189 1.20 10.22 17.07
C GLU A 189 1.83 8.88 17.48
N PRO A 190 2.98 8.89 18.21
CA PRO A 190 3.74 7.67 18.50
C PRO A 190 2.94 6.64 19.29
N ALA A 191 2.06 7.07 20.19
CA ALA A 191 1.21 6.14 20.97
C ALA A 191 0.18 5.42 20.09
N VAL A 192 -0.42 6.12 19.11
CA VAL A 192 -1.36 5.51 18.15
C VAL A 192 -0.61 4.55 17.22
N ASN A 193 0.60 4.93 16.78
CA ASN A 193 1.45 4.05 15.97
C ASN A 193 1.84 2.78 16.75
N ALA A 194 2.20 2.89 18.02
CA ALA A 194 2.49 1.73 18.87
C ALA A 194 1.28 0.79 19.00
N ALA A 195 0.08 1.35 19.22
CA ALA A 195 -1.16 0.57 19.25
C ALA A 195 -1.46 -0.14 17.93
N ASN A 196 -1.18 0.51 16.79
CA ASN A 196 -1.30 -0.12 15.48
C ASN A 196 -0.37 -1.35 15.34
N PHE A 197 0.86 -1.27 15.85
CA PHE A 197 1.77 -2.41 15.80
C PHE A 197 1.34 -3.55 16.71
N GLN A 198 0.79 -3.27 17.89
CA GLN A 198 0.22 -4.32 18.73
C GLN A 198 -0.93 -5.04 17.99
N GLU A 199 -1.78 -4.32 17.31
CA GLU A 199 -2.84 -4.91 16.50
C GLU A 199 -2.30 -5.73 15.33
N LEU A 200 -1.29 -5.22 14.60
CA LEU A 200 -0.64 -5.95 13.51
C LEU A 200 0.05 -7.23 13.99
N PHE A 201 0.72 -7.20 15.14
CA PHE A 201 1.33 -8.39 15.73
C PHE A 201 0.27 -9.41 16.14
N GLY A 202 -0.84 -8.97 16.73
CA GLY A 202 -1.98 -9.85 17.01
C GLY A 202 -2.60 -10.45 15.74
N MET A 203 -2.68 -9.71 14.64
CA MET A 203 -3.12 -10.24 13.33
C MET A 203 -2.13 -11.27 12.79
N PHE A 204 -0.83 -11.06 12.95
CA PHE A 204 0.22 -11.98 12.54
C PHE A 204 0.17 -13.28 13.34
N GLU A 205 0.14 -13.19 14.67
CA GLU A 205 0.06 -14.36 15.56
C GLU A 205 -1.22 -15.18 15.35
N ALA A 206 -2.34 -14.49 15.04
CA ALA A 206 -3.59 -15.14 14.66
C ALA A 206 -3.60 -15.71 13.23
N GLY A 207 -2.51 -15.59 12.46
CA GLY A 207 -2.40 -16.04 11.07
C GLY A 207 -3.29 -15.29 10.07
N LYS A 208 -3.84 -14.13 10.47
CA LYS A 208 -4.68 -13.29 9.60
C LYS A 208 -3.88 -12.52 8.56
N ILE A 209 -2.63 -12.18 8.86
CA ILE A 209 -1.68 -11.62 7.92
C ILE A 209 -0.45 -12.52 7.83
N LYS A 210 0.05 -12.71 6.63
CA LYS A 210 1.20 -13.57 6.35
C LYS A 210 2.22 -12.79 5.53
N PRO A 211 3.23 -12.17 6.19
CA PRO A 211 4.27 -11.44 5.48
C PRO A 211 4.93 -12.30 4.42
N PHE A 212 5.12 -11.74 3.24
CA PHE A 212 5.62 -12.47 2.09
C PHE A 212 6.92 -11.83 1.59
N VAL A 213 8.02 -12.57 1.67
CA VAL A 213 9.32 -12.24 1.07
C VAL A 213 9.45 -13.04 -0.21
N VAL A 214 9.63 -12.35 -1.32
CA VAL A 214 9.75 -12.99 -2.62
C VAL A 214 11.13 -13.56 -2.83
N ASP A 215 12.15 -12.75 -2.46
CA ASP A 215 13.53 -13.12 -2.70
C ASP A 215 14.45 -12.55 -1.62
N THR A 216 15.57 -13.24 -1.42
CA THR A 216 16.62 -12.81 -0.48
C THR A 216 17.96 -12.78 -1.20
N PHE A 217 18.73 -11.72 -0.95
CA PHE A 217 20.07 -11.55 -1.52
C PHE A 217 21.08 -11.37 -0.40
N PRO A 218 22.29 -11.93 -0.53
CA PRO A 218 23.39 -11.60 0.39
C PRO A 218 23.83 -10.14 0.19
N LEU A 219 24.50 -9.60 1.18
CA LEU A 219 24.92 -8.18 1.21
C LEU A 219 25.68 -7.76 -0.07
N GLU A 220 26.54 -8.62 -0.58
CA GLU A 220 27.36 -8.40 -1.78
C GLU A 220 26.53 -8.23 -3.05
N LYS A 221 25.29 -8.74 -3.06
CA LYS A 221 24.33 -8.63 -4.19
C LYS A 221 23.29 -7.53 -4.00
N THR A 222 23.50 -6.60 -3.08
CA THR A 222 22.56 -5.47 -2.83
C THR A 222 22.32 -4.65 -4.08
N ALA A 223 23.34 -4.39 -4.91
CA ALA A 223 23.19 -3.66 -6.17
C ALA A 223 22.21 -4.35 -7.12
N THR A 224 22.34 -5.66 -7.30
CA THR A 224 21.42 -6.47 -8.13
C THR A 224 19.98 -6.41 -7.62
N ALA A 225 19.78 -6.48 -6.30
CA ALA A 225 18.46 -6.35 -5.69
C ALA A 225 17.83 -4.98 -5.94
N ILE A 226 18.63 -3.91 -5.88
CA ILE A 226 18.18 -2.54 -6.18
C ILE A 226 17.84 -2.38 -7.67
N GLU A 227 18.65 -2.92 -8.57
CA GLU A 227 18.39 -2.91 -10.01
C GLU A 227 17.08 -3.63 -10.36
N MET A 228 16.81 -4.77 -9.73
CA MET A 228 15.57 -5.53 -9.89
C MET A 228 14.34 -4.72 -9.45
N LEU A 229 14.45 -3.92 -8.39
CA LEU A 229 13.41 -2.99 -7.97
C LEU A 229 13.24 -1.82 -8.97
N ALA A 230 14.35 -1.23 -9.42
CA ALA A 230 14.36 -0.12 -10.37
C ALA A 230 13.72 -0.52 -11.71
N ASN A 231 13.99 -1.74 -12.16
CA ASN A 231 13.42 -2.32 -13.37
C ASN A 231 11.98 -2.82 -13.20
N ARG A 232 11.38 -2.69 -11.98
CA ARG A 232 10.01 -3.16 -11.65
C ARG A 232 9.81 -4.67 -11.88
N GLU A 233 10.88 -5.45 -11.74
CA GLU A 233 10.89 -6.92 -11.91
C GLU A 233 10.49 -7.64 -10.62
N ALA A 234 10.64 -6.97 -9.47
CA ALA A 234 10.33 -7.56 -8.17
C ALA A 234 8.83 -7.85 -8.00
N LEU A 235 8.55 -9.06 -7.52
CA LEU A 235 7.21 -9.52 -7.11
C LEU A 235 7.11 -9.42 -5.59
N GLY A 236 6.66 -8.28 -5.05
CA GLY A 236 6.55 -8.13 -3.61
C GLY A 236 7.82 -7.55 -2.95
N LYS A 237 8.23 -8.12 -1.82
CA LYS A 237 9.32 -7.61 -0.98
C LYS A 237 10.60 -8.43 -1.15
N ILE A 238 11.71 -7.73 -1.38
CA ILE A 238 13.06 -8.31 -1.38
C ILE A 238 13.74 -8.00 -0.04
N ALA A 239 14.49 -8.94 0.49
CA ALA A 239 15.31 -8.75 1.69
C ALA A 239 16.80 -8.99 1.42
N ILE A 240 17.64 -8.29 2.17
CA ILE A 240 19.10 -8.49 2.17
C ILE A 240 19.48 -9.22 3.44
N THR A 241 20.17 -10.35 3.31
CA THR A 241 20.74 -11.11 4.44
C THR A 241 22.19 -10.67 4.68
N ILE A 242 22.51 -10.34 5.93
CA ILE A 242 23.85 -9.86 6.33
C ILE A 242 24.65 -11.01 6.97
N ARG A 243 23.97 -11.99 7.55
CA ARG A 243 24.54 -13.19 8.16
C ARG A 243 23.67 -14.38 7.84
N ASP A 244 24.29 -15.53 7.73
CA ASP A 244 23.62 -16.84 7.66
C ASP A 244 23.00 -17.19 9.02
#